data_2a7be2b8f4bda477e7dc5f27f8b15eed
#
_entry.id   2a7be2b8f4bda477e7dc5f27f8b15eed
#
_cell.length_a   1.000
_cell.length_b   1.000
_cell.length_c   1.000
_cell.angle_alpha   90.00
_cell.angle_beta   90.00
_cell.angle_gamma   90.00
#
_symmetry.space_group_name_H-M   'P 1'
#
loop_
_entity.id
_entity.type
_entity.pdbx_description
1 polymer ?
#
loop_
_entity_poly.entity_id
_entity_poly.type
_entity_poly.pdbx_seq_one_letter_code
_entity_poly.pdbx_strand_id
1 'polypeptide(L)'
;MTQAPTPTADTVRRLVRALLEEGGTAGGPGPEVRPVARSGTPATWWVGARHVLRLATDRETTLRRARELRLRDLVRPHVPVAVPTSVAHGEWSPGLVYTLDTKLPGGTAEEHDVSAVGEADLAGLLRGLREVPPRQAETLGVPRVAPRSLEALRRMAVAVAERLARADEFDPTRLHQLTPPGAAQLAAQPGSAVLVHHALRGEHLVVSADGRVRGVLDWTGAVLGDPAEDIAGLALAVGSGAAVRAATLAGYGARPCLRGLWLARCDTVLRLAEDLDARTAGPRDAEALTLPRTRLGRAWEAILLERVTEFREEDEDGPDEKA
;
A
#
# COMPACT_ATOMS: atom_id res chain seq x y z
N MET A 1 -14.54 -14.12 -28.47
CA MET A 1 -13.72 -14.07 -27.21
C MET A 1 -14.50 -14.84 -26.16
N THR A 2 -14.01 -16.01 -25.74
CA THR A 2 -14.69 -16.82 -24.69
C THR A 2 -14.53 -16.08 -23.37
N GLN A 3 -15.64 -15.78 -22.70
CA GLN A 3 -15.64 -15.11 -21.40
C GLN A 3 -14.88 -16.00 -20.39
N ALA A 4 -13.96 -15.38 -19.62
CA ALA A 4 -13.22 -16.12 -18.60
C ALA A 4 -14.20 -16.76 -17.60
N PRO A 5 -13.97 -18.03 -17.18
CA PRO A 5 -14.86 -18.68 -16.23
C PRO A 5 -14.85 -17.96 -14.89
N THR A 6 -16.03 -17.81 -14.28
CA THR A 6 -16.15 -17.24 -12.94
C THR A 6 -15.73 -18.31 -11.91
N PRO A 7 -14.75 -18.01 -11.01
CA PRO A 7 -14.37 -18.93 -9.96
C PRO A 7 -15.55 -19.19 -9.00
N THR A 8 -15.99 -20.43 -8.90
CA THR A 8 -17.02 -20.86 -7.93
C THR A 8 -16.38 -21.64 -6.80
N ALA A 9 -17.09 -21.76 -5.67
CA ALA A 9 -16.64 -22.58 -4.56
C ALA A 9 -16.35 -24.04 -4.98
N ASP A 10 -17.14 -24.59 -5.91
CA ASP A 10 -16.96 -25.95 -6.42
C ASP A 10 -15.73 -26.09 -7.32
N THR A 11 -15.45 -25.07 -8.15
CA THR A 11 -14.22 -25.02 -8.96
C THR A 11 -13.00 -24.97 -8.04
N VAL A 12 -13.06 -24.14 -7.00
CA VAL A 12 -11.97 -24.01 -6.01
C VAL A 12 -11.77 -25.29 -5.23
N ARG A 13 -12.85 -25.95 -4.75
CA ARG A 13 -12.75 -27.24 -4.03
C ARG A 13 -12.12 -28.33 -4.89
N ARG A 14 -12.50 -28.43 -6.18
CA ARG A 14 -11.91 -29.40 -7.12
C ARG A 14 -10.41 -29.15 -7.32
N LEU A 15 -10.03 -27.89 -7.57
CA LEU A 15 -8.63 -27.50 -7.73
C LEU A 15 -7.81 -27.83 -6.48
N VAL A 16 -8.28 -27.41 -5.30
CA VAL A 16 -7.59 -27.66 -4.03
C VAL A 16 -7.44 -29.16 -3.74
N ARG A 17 -8.47 -29.96 -4.03
CA ARG A 17 -8.40 -31.42 -3.88
C ARG A 17 -7.32 -32.02 -4.78
N ALA A 18 -7.29 -31.68 -6.05
CA ALA A 18 -6.26 -32.16 -6.98
C ALA A 18 -4.84 -31.82 -6.48
N LEU A 19 -4.63 -30.59 -5.99
CA LEU A 19 -3.32 -30.16 -5.47
C LEU A 19 -2.88 -30.92 -4.21
N LEU A 20 -3.82 -31.32 -3.35
CA LEU A 20 -3.54 -32.08 -2.15
C LEU A 20 -3.31 -33.57 -2.44
N GLU A 21 -3.99 -34.11 -3.43
CA GLU A 21 -3.79 -35.51 -3.88
C GLU A 21 -2.39 -35.66 -4.50
N GLU A 22 -1.95 -34.70 -5.31
CA GLU A 22 -0.57 -34.65 -5.85
C GLU A 22 0.49 -34.48 -4.74
N GLY A 23 0.14 -33.82 -3.63
CA GLY A 23 1.01 -33.64 -2.44
C GLY A 23 1.04 -34.82 -1.47
N GLY A 24 0.39 -35.96 -1.77
CA GLY A 24 0.46 -37.20 -0.98
C GLY A 24 -0.41 -37.21 0.29
N THR A 25 -1.33 -36.28 0.48
CA THR A 25 -2.27 -36.20 1.63
C THR A 25 -3.64 -36.80 1.30
N ALA A 26 -3.68 -37.93 0.61
CA ALA A 26 -4.93 -38.63 0.26
C ALA A 26 -5.55 -39.32 1.48
N GLY A 27 -6.80 -38.99 1.84
CA GLY A 27 -7.61 -39.78 2.77
C GLY A 27 -8.54 -39.08 3.74
N GLY A 28 -8.72 -37.73 3.65
CA GLY A 28 -9.62 -36.99 4.54
C GLY A 28 -10.61 -36.08 3.79
N PRO A 29 -11.64 -35.54 4.48
CA PRO A 29 -12.43 -34.45 3.91
C PRO A 29 -11.47 -33.32 3.56
N GLY A 30 -11.51 -32.83 2.29
CA GLY A 30 -10.64 -31.75 1.81
C GLY A 30 -10.77 -30.50 2.71
N PRO A 31 -9.77 -29.61 2.72
CA PRO A 31 -9.82 -28.41 3.55
C PRO A 31 -11.03 -27.54 3.19
N GLU A 32 -11.58 -26.90 4.19
CA GLU A 32 -12.62 -25.91 4.00
C GLU A 32 -12.13 -24.79 3.06
N VAL A 33 -12.95 -24.41 2.07
CA VAL A 33 -12.67 -23.26 1.20
C VAL A 33 -13.73 -22.20 1.39
N ARG A 34 -13.29 -20.95 1.66
CA ARG A 34 -14.16 -19.80 1.88
C ARG A 34 -13.67 -18.63 1.05
N PRO A 35 -14.57 -17.89 0.36
CA PRO A 35 -14.16 -16.66 -0.33
C PRO A 35 -13.66 -15.64 0.68
N VAL A 36 -12.62 -14.89 0.32
CA VAL A 36 -12.25 -13.68 1.05
C VAL A 36 -13.26 -12.59 0.67
N ALA A 37 -14.01 -12.10 1.66
CA ALA A 37 -15.07 -11.12 1.46
C ALA A 37 -14.46 -9.80 0.93
N ARG A 38 -14.67 -9.51 -0.36
CA ARG A 38 -14.43 -8.22 -1.01
C ARG A 38 -15.53 -8.03 -2.04
N SER A 39 -15.84 -6.78 -2.38
CA SER A 39 -16.83 -6.48 -3.42
C SER A 39 -16.41 -7.09 -4.77
N GLY A 40 -17.32 -7.78 -5.44
CA GLY A 40 -17.13 -8.38 -6.76
C GLY A 40 -16.95 -9.90 -6.75
N THR A 41 -16.56 -10.46 -7.91
CA THR A 41 -16.31 -11.90 -8.05
C THR A 41 -15.11 -12.32 -7.20
N PRO A 42 -15.25 -13.30 -6.29
CA PRO A 42 -14.17 -13.68 -5.39
C PRO A 42 -13.03 -14.35 -6.18
N ALA A 43 -11.90 -13.65 -6.30
CA ALA A 43 -10.68 -14.16 -6.91
C ALA A 43 -9.67 -14.68 -5.86
N THR A 44 -9.98 -14.50 -4.57
CA THR A 44 -9.16 -14.92 -3.42
C THR A 44 -9.99 -15.75 -2.46
N TRP A 45 -9.40 -16.87 -1.99
CA TRP A 45 -10.07 -17.85 -1.17
C TRP A 45 -9.16 -18.32 -0.02
N TRP A 46 -9.73 -18.40 1.17
CA TRP A 46 -9.11 -19.12 2.27
C TRP A 46 -9.18 -20.63 1.99
N VAL A 47 -8.08 -21.34 2.21
CA VAL A 47 -7.98 -22.79 2.08
C VAL A 47 -7.49 -23.36 3.41
N GLY A 48 -8.44 -23.89 4.17
CA GLY A 48 -8.20 -24.27 5.57
C GLY A 48 -7.68 -23.09 6.39
N ALA A 49 -6.89 -23.40 7.41
CA ALA A 49 -6.31 -22.39 8.30
C ALA A 49 -4.98 -21.81 7.80
N ARG A 50 -4.32 -22.45 6.81
CA ARG A 50 -2.90 -22.20 6.51
C ARG A 50 -2.61 -21.64 5.14
N HIS A 51 -3.58 -21.62 4.22
CA HIS A 51 -3.31 -21.22 2.84
C HIS A 51 -4.33 -20.22 2.31
N VAL A 52 -3.90 -19.49 1.29
CA VAL A 52 -4.71 -18.56 0.50
C VAL A 52 -4.55 -18.93 -0.97
N LEU A 53 -5.65 -19.26 -1.63
CA LEU A 53 -5.69 -19.47 -3.07
C LEU A 53 -6.08 -18.15 -3.74
N ARG A 54 -5.28 -17.74 -4.72
CA ARG A 54 -5.54 -16.54 -5.53
C ARG A 54 -5.63 -16.95 -7.00
N LEU A 55 -6.75 -16.62 -7.64
CA LEU A 55 -7.05 -16.97 -9.03
C LEU A 55 -6.93 -15.73 -9.92
N ALA A 56 -6.29 -15.84 -11.07
CA ALA A 56 -6.38 -14.82 -12.10
C ALA A 56 -7.72 -14.93 -12.81
N THR A 57 -8.42 -13.83 -13.01
CA THR A 57 -9.72 -13.76 -13.69
C THR A 57 -9.62 -13.31 -15.14
N ASP A 58 -8.43 -12.85 -15.54
CA ASP A 58 -8.12 -12.36 -16.88
C ASP A 58 -6.63 -12.48 -17.20
N ARG A 59 -6.26 -12.19 -18.45
CA ARG A 59 -4.89 -12.28 -18.93
C ARG A 59 -3.96 -11.27 -18.25
N GLU A 60 -4.44 -10.07 -17.96
CA GLU A 60 -3.65 -9.04 -17.32
C GLU A 60 -3.28 -9.45 -15.88
N THR A 61 -4.26 -9.92 -15.12
CA THR A 61 -4.06 -10.47 -13.77
C THR A 61 -3.12 -11.67 -13.79
N THR A 62 -3.23 -12.55 -14.82
CA THR A 62 -2.29 -13.67 -15.03
C THR A 62 -0.85 -13.17 -15.14
N LEU A 63 -0.58 -12.18 -15.99
CA LEU A 63 0.76 -11.63 -16.18
C LEU A 63 1.29 -10.97 -14.92
N ARG A 64 0.44 -10.22 -14.21
CA ARG A 64 0.81 -9.58 -12.94
C ARG A 64 1.19 -10.61 -11.87
N ARG A 65 0.43 -11.71 -11.73
CA ARG A 65 0.73 -12.78 -10.77
C ARG A 65 2.00 -13.55 -11.10
N ALA A 66 2.22 -13.88 -12.38
CA ALA A 66 3.44 -14.53 -12.81
C ALA A 66 4.69 -13.67 -12.54
N ARG A 67 4.56 -12.35 -12.69
CA ARG A 67 5.61 -11.39 -12.31
C ARG A 67 5.77 -11.34 -10.79
N GLU A 68 4.68 -11.25 -10.04
CA GLU A 68 4.67 -11.20 -8.58
C GLU A 68 5.43 -12.38 -7.95
N LEU A 69 5.24 -13.60 -8.43
CA LEU A 69 5.95 -14.77 -7.92
C LEU A 69 7.47 -14.58 -7.99
N ARG A 70 7.99 -14.21 -9.15
CA ARG A 70 9.44 -14.00 -9.34
C ARG A 70 9.96 -12.80 -8.56
N LEU A 71 9.15 -11.73 -8.45
CA LEU A 71 9.51 -10.56 -7.67
C LEU A 71 9.61 -10.87 -6.18
N ARG A 72 8.71 -11.67 -5.63
CA ARG A 72 8.76 -12.11 -4.23
C ARG A 72 10.07 -12.84 -3.92
N ASP A 73 10.57 -13.69 -4.83
CA ASP A 73 11.84 -14.39 -4.66
C ASP A 73 13.03 -13.43 -4.71
N LEU A 74 12.98 -12.41 -5.58
CA LEU A 74 14.00 -11.36 -5.64
C LEU A 74 14.03 -10.51 -4.37
N VAL A 75 12.86 -10.16 -3.81
CA VAL A 75 12.74 -9.25 -2.66
C VAL A 75 13.09 -9.94 -1.33
N ARG A 76 12.73 -11.23 -1.19
CA ARG A 76 12.83 -11.98 0.07
C ARG A 76 14.18 -11.89 0.79
N PRO A 77 15.36 -11.95 0.12
CA PRO A 77 16.65 -11.83 0.80
C PRO A 77 16.97 -10.40 1.26
N HIS A 78 16.25 -9.38 0.79
CA HIS A 78 16.52 -7.97 1.10
C HIS A 78 15.67 -7.43 2.25
N VAL A 79 14.51 -8.04 2.56
CA VAL A 79 13.57 -7.51 3.56
C VAL A 79 13.49 -8.41 4.79
N PRO A 80 13.43 -7.85 6.00
CA PRO A 80 13.36 -8.64 7.25
C PRO A 80 11.96 -9.16 7.55
N VAL A 81 10.93 -8.65 6.87
CA VAL A 81 9.53 -9.06 7.05
C VAL A 81 9.17 -10.18 6.08
N ALA A 82 8.24 -11.04 6.47
CA ALA A 82 7.86 -12.16 5.62
C ALA A 82 7.18 -11.69 4.31
N VAL A 83 7.59 -12.32 3.22
CA VAL A 83 6.96 -12.22 1.90
C VAL A 83 6.25 -13.55 1.64
N PRO A 84 4.96 -13.57 1.23
CA PRO A 84 4.21 -14.80 1.02
C PRO A 84 4.97 -15.80 0.12
N THR A 85 4.93 -17.08 0.50
CA THR A 85 5.52 -18.16 -0.28
C THR A 85 4.43 -18.98 -0.94
N SER A 86 4.53 -19.18 -2.25
CA SER A 86 3.63 -20.07 -2.98
C SER A 86 4.07 -21.52 -2.79
N VAL A 87 3.18 -22.36 -2.26
CA VAL A 87 3.37 -23.80 -2.12
C VAL A 87 2.96 -24.54 -3.41
N ALA A 88 2.09 -23.93 -4.20
CA ALA A 88 1.72 -24.43 -5.52
C ALA A 88 1.31 -23.24 -6.42
N HIS A 89 1.57 -23.38 -7.71
CA HIS A 89 1.10 -22.45 -8.75
C HIS A 89 0.94 -23.21 -10.07
N GLY A 90 0.09 -22.70 -10.94
CA GLY A 90 -0.19 -23.32 -12.24
C GLY A 90 -1.38 -22.64 -12.93
N GLU A 91 -1.99 -23.34 -13.89
CA GLU A 91 -3.21 -22.89 -14.55
C GLU A 91 -4.46 -23.53 -13.91
N TRP A 92 -5.48 -22.73 -13.63
CA TRP A 92 -6.78 -23.22 -13.17
C TRP A 92 -7.84 -23.23 -14.30
N SER A 93 -7.58 -22.48 -15.36
CA SER A 93 -8.31 -22.44 -16.62
C SER A 93 -7.35 -22.07 -17.73
N PRO A 94 -7.60 -22.40 -19.01
CA PRO A 94 -6.69 -22.09 -20.11
C PRO A 94 -6.25 -20.62 -20.13
N GLY A 95 -4.94 -20.38 -19.94
CA GLY A 95 -4.33 -19.06 -19.89
C GLY A 95 -4.58 -18.26 -18.61
N LEU A 96 -5.21 -18.84 -17.57
CA LEU A 96 -5.49 -18.21 -16.29
C LEU A 96 -4.77 -18.95 -15.16
N VAL A 97 -3.84 -18.25 -14.49
CA VAL A 97 -3.03 -18.85 -13.43
C VAL A 97 -3.67 -18.77 -12.04
N TYR A 98 -3.23 -19.68 -11.17
CA TYR A 98 -3.47 -19.60 -9.72
C TYR A 98 -2.15 -19.57 -8.95
N THR A 99 -2.23 -19.11 -7.70
CA THR A 99 -1.21 -19.30 -6.67
C THR A 99 -1.87 -19.80 -5.39
N LEU A 100 -1.27 -20.80 -4.75
CA LEU A 100 -1.62 -21.25 -3.41
C LEU A 100 -0.51 -20.80 -2.46
N ASP A 101 -0.76 -19.72 -1.75
CA ASP A 101 0.22 -19.07 -0.89
C ASP A 101 0.04 -19.52 0.59
N THR A 102 1.14 -19.57 1.35
CA THR A 102 1.05 -19.72 2.81
C THR A 102 0.43 -18.47 3.43
N LYS A 103 -0.51 -18.67 4.36
CA LYS A 103 -1.08 -17.59 5.15
C LYS A 103 -0.04 -17.11 6.16
N LEU A 104 0.24 -15.82 6.17
CA LEU A 104 1.06 -15.19 7.21
C LEU A 104 0.22 -15.02 8.50
N PRO A 105 0.77 -15.38 9.68
CA PRO A 105 0.04 -15.25 10.94
C PRO A 105 -0.01 -13.79 11.41
N GLY A 106 -1.17 -13.35 11.85
CA GLY A 106 -1.46 -11.99 12.32
C GLY A 106 -2.78 -11.46 11.76
N GLY A 107 -3.12 -10.25 12.15
CA GLY A 107 -4.18 -9.44 11.56
C GLY A 107 -3.60 -8.35 10.64
N THR A 108 -4.42 -7.41 10.23
CA THR A 108 -4.00 -6.27 9.40
C THR A 108 -3.61 -5.07 10.28
N ALA A 109 -2.89 -4.08 9.73
CA ALA A 109 -2.66 -2.80 10.41
C ALA A 109 -3.93 -1.93 10.52
N GLU A 110 -5.06 -2.39 10.02
CA GLU A 110 -6.37 -1.80 10.28
C GLU A 110 -7.00 -2.39 11.56
N GLU A 111 -6.57 -3.60 11.96
CA GLU A 111 -7.05 -4.34 13.15
C GLU A 111 -6.10 -4.23 14.35
N HIS A 112 -4.81 -3.97 14.09
CA HIS A 112 -3.76 -3.91 15.11
C HIS A 112 -2.87 -2.69 14.91
N ASP A 113 -2.59 -1.98 15.99
CA ASP A 113 -1.64 -0.87 15.97
C ASP A 113 -0.19 -1.37 15.83
N VAL A 114 0.64 -0.59 15.13
CA VAL A 114 2.06 -0.87 14.97
C VAL A 114 2.84 -0.27 16.14
N SER A 115 3.60 -1.09 16.85
CA SER A 115 4.45 -0.65 17.96
C SER A 115 5.77 -0.01 17.48
N ALA A 116 6.53 0.59 18.39
CA ALA A 116 7.86 1.12 18.07
C ALA A 116 8.81 0.05 17.47
N VAL A 117 8.66 -1.21 17.88
CA VAL A 117 9.42 -2.33 17.28
C VAL A 117 8.91 -2.62 15.86
N GLY A 118 7.59 -2.53 15.65
CA GLY A 118 6.99 -2.64 14.33
C GLY A 118 7.43 -1.51 13.39
N GLU A 119 7.65 -0.30 13.88
CA GLU A 119 8.25 0.80 13.10
C GLU A 119 9.67 0.46 12.64
N ALA A 120 10.46 -0.23 13.48
CA ALA A 120 11.78 -0.72 13.07
C ALA A 120 11.68 -1.84 12.01
N ASP A 121 10.65 -2.71 12.08
CA ASP A 121 10.36 -3.69 11.02
C ASP A 121 10.03 -2.98 9.68
N LEU A 122 9.21 -1.92 9.72
CA LEU A 122 8.92 -1.08 8.54
C LEU A 122 10.16 -0.36 8.00
N ALA A 123 11.03 0.13 8.89
CA ALA A 123 12.30 0.72 8.48
C ALA A 123 13.19 -0.30 7.74
N GLY A 124 13.24 -1.52 8.25
CA GLY A 124 13.93 -2.64 7.58
C GLY A 124 13.35 -2.95 6.21
N LEU A 125 12.02 -2.95 6.08
CA LEU A 125 11.32 -3.11 4.81
C LEU A 125 11.71 -2.02 3.80
N LEU A 126 11.57 -0.75 4.17
CA LEU A 126 11.90 0.39 3.30
C LEU A 126 13.38 0.40 2.87
N ARG A 127 14.29 0.04 3.79
CA ARG A 127 15.72 -0.10 3.49
C ARG A 127 15.94 -1.23 2.49
N GLY A 128 15.36 -2.39 2.73
CA GLY A 128 15.49 -3.56 1.87
C GLY A 128 14.96 -3.31 0.45
N LEU A 129 13.82 -2.62 0.31
CA LEU A 129 13.28 -2.23 -0.99
C LEU A 129 14.26 -1.35 -1.79
N ARG A 130 14.98 -0.45 -1.12
CA ARG A 130 16.02 0.39 -1.74
C ARG A 130 17.26 -0.41 -2.18
N GLU A 131 17.54 -1.53 -1.50
CA GLU A 131 18.70 -2.39 -1.78
C GLU A 131 18.43 -3.39 -2.92
N VAL A 132 17.18 -3.63 -3.30
CA VAL A 132 16.84 -4.49 -4.44
C VAL A 132 17.43 -3.89 -5.73
N PRO A 133 18.24 -4.66 -6.50
CA PRO A 133 18.86 -4.15 -7.72
C PRO A 133 17.80 -3.80 -8.79
N PRO A 134 17.69 -2.51 -9.21
CA PRO A 134 16.65 -2.09 -10.15
C PRO A 134 16.68 -2.84 -11.48
N ARG A 135 17.88 -3.15 -12.01
CA ARG A 135 18.04 -3.90 -13.27
C ARG A 135 17.47 -5.32 -13.19
N GLN A 136 17.59 -5.99 -12.03
CA GLN A 136 17.00 -7.32 -11.84
C GLN A 136 15.47 -7.24 -11.81
N ALA A 137 14.91 -6.25 -11.11
CA ALA A 137 13.48 -6.02 -11.10
C ALA A 137 12.93 -5.71 -12.51
N GLU A 138 13.64 -4.88 -13.30
CA GLU A 138 13.28 -4.61 -14.71
C GLU A 138 13.27 -5.88 -15.57
N THR A 139 14.27 -6.76 -15.39
CA THR A 139 14.33 -8.05 -16.11
C THR A 139 13.14 -8.95 -15.79
N LEU A 140 12.56 -8.84 -14.58
CA LEU A 140 11.33 -9.54 -14.20
C LEU A 140 10.07 -8.87 -14.76
N GLY A 141 10.18 -7.74 -15.44
CA GLY A 141 9.06 -6.98 -15.99
C GLY A 141 8.39 -6.05 -14.99
N VAL A 142 9.09 -5.65 -13.91
CA VAL A 142 8.63 -4.59 -13.01
C VAL A 142 8.64 -3.27 -13.78
N PRO A 143 7.51 -2.56 -13.89
CA PRO A 143 7.44 -1.33 -14.67
C PRO A 143 8.15 -0.19 -13.95
N ARG A 144 8.71 0.74 -14.72
CA ARG A 144 9.19 2.02 -14.22
C ARG A 144 8.08 3.04 -14.30
N VAL A 145 7.80 3.73 -13.20
CA VAL A 145 6.74 4.73 -13.11
C VAL A 145 7.35 6.10 -12.80
N ALA A 146 6.91 7.11 -13.53
CA ALA A 146 7.32 8.48 -13.26
C ALA A 146 6.71 8.98 -11.93
N PRO A 147 7.46 9.77 -11.15
CA PRO A 147 6.94 10.37 -9.93
C PRO A 147 5.69 11.23 -10.21
N ARG A 148 4.70 11.14 -9.32
CA ARG A 148 3.51 12.01 -9.39
C ARG A 148 3.88 13.47 -9.14
N SER A 149 3.24 14.40 -9.82
CA SER A 149 3.38 15.83 -9.55
C SER A 149 2.65 16.21 -8.27
N LEU A 150 3.40 16.52 -7.21
CA LEU A 150 2.82 16.98 -5.95
C LEU A 150 2.07 18.29 -6.12
N GLU A 151 2.56 19.19 -6.99
CA GLU A 151 1.88 20.44 -7.32
C GLU A 151 0.51 20.21 -7.99
N ALA A 152 0.43 19.26 -8.93
CA ALA A 152 -0.83 18.89 -9.56
C ALA A 152 -1.82 18.29 -8.54
N LEU A 153 -1.35 17.37 -7.69
CA LEU A 153 -2.16 16.77 -6.62
C LEU A 153 -2.67 17.83 -5.64
N ARG A 154 -1.82 18.76 -5.24
CA ARG A 154 -2.22 19.87 -4.37
C ARG A 154 -3.33 20.72 -5.02
N ARG A 155 -3.17 21.10 -6.30
CA ARG A 155 -4.23 21.85 -7.01
C ARG A 155 -5.57 21.10 -7.03
N MET A 156 -5.52 19.78 -7.28
CA MET A 156 -6.72 18.94 -7.25
C MET A 156 -7.34 18.89 -5.85
N ALA A 157 -6.53 18.69 -4.80
CA ALA A 157 -6.99 18.64 -3.42
C ALA A 157 -7.64 19.98 -3.01
N VAL A 158 -7.03 21.12 -3.33
CA VAL A 158 -7.60 22.46 -3.08
C VAL A 158 -8.93 22.63 -3.79
N ALA A 159 -9.07 22.17 -5.03
CA ALA A 159 -10.32 22.31 -5.80
C ALA A 159 -11.51 21.54 -5.18
N VAL A 160 -11.26 20.46 -4.43
CA VAL A 160 -12.32 19.67 -3.80
C VAL A 160 -12.53 20.02 -2.32
N ALA A 161 -11.56 20.67 -1.67
CA ALA A 161 -11.55 20.93 -0.23
C ALA A 161 -12.75 21.76 0.26
N GLU A 162 -13.20 22.74 -0.53
CA GLU A 162 -14.39 23.56 -0.22
C GLU A 162 -15.69 22.73 -0.14
N ARG A 163 -15.78 21.62 -0.90
CA ARG A 163 -16.92 20.71 -0.79
C ARG A 163 -16.89 19.94 0.50
N LEU A 164 -15.71 19.48 0.90
CA LEU A 164 -15.49 18.77 2.16
C LEU A 164 -15.75 19.70 3.37
N ALA A 165 -15.36 20.97 3.27
CA ALA A 165 -15.66 21.98 4.31
C ALA A 165 -17.16 22.18 4.49
N ARG A 166 -17.94 22.30 3.40
CA ARG A 166 -19.40 22.39 3.48
C ARG A 166 -20.08 21.16 4.09
N ALA A 167 -19.43 20.02 4.01
CA ALA A 167 -19.88 18.76 4.62
C ALA A 167 -19.32 18.54 6.05
N ASP A 168 -18.56 19.50 6.59
CA ASP A 168 -17.88 19.43 7.90
C ASP A 168 -16.90 18.23 8.00
N GLU A 169 -16.26 17.87 6.87
CA GLU A 169 -15.37 16.72 6.79
C GLU A 169 -13.88 17.11 6.77
N PHE A 170 -13.54 18.35 6.37
CA PHE A 170 -12.15 18.79 6.26
C PHE A 170 -12.02 20.32 6.31
N ASP A 171 -11.00 20.81 7.02
CA ASP A 171 -10.63 22.22 7.04
C ASP A 171 -9.67 22.55 5.90
N PRO A 172 -10.10 23.33 4.87
CA PRO A 172 -9.27 23.68 3.71
C PRO A 172 -8.00 24.46 4.06
N THR A 173 -7.99 25.19 5.19
CA THR A 173 -6.83 26.01 5.59
C THR A 173 -5.58 25.17 5.80
N ARG A 174 -5.75 23.91 6.17
CA ARG A 174 -4.64 22.95 6.34
C ARG A 174 -3.83 22.73 5.06
N LEU A 175 -4.43 22.85 3.88
CA LEU A 175 -3.73 22.75 2.59
C LEU A 175 -2.84 23.95 2.29
N HIS A 176 -3.01 25.09 3.00
CA HIS A 176 -2.19 26.28 2.81
C HIS A 176 -0.77 26.09 3.38
N GLN A 177 -0.57 25.10 4.27
CA GLN A 177 0.77 24.74 4.78
C GLN A 177 1.70 24.25 3.65
N LEU A 178 1.18 23.73 2.55
CA LEU A 178 1.94 23.43 1.35
C LEU A 178 1.73 24.54 0.31
N THR A 179 2.64 25.48 0.25
CA THR A 179 2.63 26.52 -0.79
C THR A 179 2.98 25.96 -2.18
N PRO A 180 2.65 26.63 -3.30
CA PRO A 180 3.09 26.18 -4.62
C PRO A 180 4.62 26.07 -4.75
N PRO A 181 5.44 27.04 -4.27
CA PRO A 181 6.90 26.89 -4.24
C PRO A 181 7.35 25.69 -3.40
N GLY A 182 6.74 25.46 -2.21
CA GLY A 182 7.03 24.32 -1.35
C GLY A 182 6.74 22.98 -2.05
N ALA A 183 5.63 22.88 -2.77
CA ALA A 183 5.33 21.69 -3.56
C ALA A 183 6.37 21.42 -4.67
N ALA A 184 6.87 22.48 -5.32
CA ALA A 184 7.94 22.37 -6.32
C ALA A 184 9.28 21.96 -5.67
N GLN A 185 9.63 22.49 -4.50
CA GLN A 185 10.82 22.10 -3.74
C GLN A 185 10.79 20.63 -3.31
N LEU A 186 9.61 20.10 -3.00
CA LEU A 186 9.39 18.69 -2.67
C LEU A 186 9.24 17.78 -3.88
N ALA A 187 9.49 18.24 -5.10
CA ALA A 187 9.49 17.38 -6.29
C ALA A 187 10.49 16.23 -6.14
N ALA A 188 10.18 15.08 -6.74
CA ALA A 188 11.06 13.92 -6.73
C ALA A 188 12.41 14.26 -7.40
N GLN A 189 13.49 13.75 -6.82
CA GLN A 189 14.83 13.97 -7.37
C GLN A 189 15.08 13.01 -8.56
N PRO A 190 15.72 13.49 -9.65
CA PRO A 190 16.16 12.62 -10.73
C PRO A 190 17.08 11.50 -10.21
N GLY A 191 16.90 10.28 -10.72
CA GLY A 191 17.73 9.13 -10.35
C GLY A 191 17.45 8.48 -9.00
N SER A 192 16.45 8.96 -8.24
CA SER A 192 16.07 8.42 -6.93
C SER A 192 15.15 7.20 -6.98
N ALA A 193 14.83 6.68 -8.18
CA ALA A 193 13.93 5.55 -8.32
C ALA A 193 14.50 4.26 -7.70
N VAL A 194 13.70 3.64 -6.84
CA VAL A 194 13.97 2.36 -6.17
C VAL A 194 12.84 1.39 -6.44
N LEU A 195 12.96 0.14 -6.00
CA LEU A 195 11.79 -0.72 -5.93
C LEU A 195 10.83 -0.16 -4.87
N VAL A 196 9.58 0.06 -5.29
CA VAL A 196 8.47 0.55 -4.46
C VAL A 196 7.40 -0.53 -4.45
N HIS A 197 6.90 -0.90 -3.30
CA HIS A 197 5.77 -1.83 -3.18
C HIS A 197 4.49 -1.21 -3.79
N HIS A 198 4.35 0.12 -3.67
CA HIS A 198 3.30 0.94 -4.28
C HIS A 198 1.88 0.65 -3.78
N ALA A 199 1.76 -0.18 -2.72
CA ALA A 199 0.49 -0.52 -2.08
C ALA A 199 0.69 -0.86 -0.59
N LEU A 200 1.57 -0.14 0.14
CA LEU A 200 1.78 -0.32 1.60
C LEU A 200 0.59 0.27 2.37
N ARG A 201 -0.57 -0.37 2.22
CA ARG A 201 -1.81 -0.01 2.92
C ARG A 201 -2.00 -0.89 4.14
N GLY A 202 -2.87 -0.48 5.07
CA GLY A 202 -3.14 -1.22 6.30
C GLY A 202 -3.56 -2.68 6.06
N GLU A 203 -4.38 -2.94 5.05
CA GLU A 203 -4.82 -4.29 4.66
C GLU A 203 -3.71 -5.19 4.10
N HIS A 204 -2.56 -4.64 3.70
CA HIS A 204 -1.42 -5.39 3.17
C HIS A 204 -0.28 -5.58 4.18
N LEU A 205 -0.35 -4.93 5.34
CA LEU A 205 0.61 -5.13 6.44
C LEU A 205 0.06 -6.18 7.40
N VAL A 206 0.79 -7.27 7.58
CA VAL A 206 0.44 -8.29 8.58
C VAL A 206 1.10 -7.93 9.90
N VAL A 207 0.28 -7.65 10.91
CA VAL A 207 0.70 -7.19 12.23
C VAL A 207 0.31 -8.23 13.29
N SER A 208 1.21 -8.57 14.19
CA SER A 208 0.94 -9.45 15.33
C SER A 208 0.40 -8.65 16.52
N ALA A 209 -0.18 -9.36 17.48
CA ALA A 209 -0.79 -8.74 18.67
C ALA A 209 0.18 -7.88 19.51
N ASP A 210 1.50 -8.10 19.39
CA ASP A 210 2.55 -7.27 20.01
C ASP A 210 2.94 -6.03 19.17
N GLY A 211 2.20 -5.77 18.09
CA GLY A 211 2.40 -4.62 17.21
C GLY A 211 3.60 -4.73 16.27
N ARG A 212 4.19 -5.93 16.11
CA ARG A 212 5.28 -6.13 15.14
C ARG A 212 4.72 -6.37 13.73
N VAL A 213 5.41 -5.83 12.73
CA VAL A 213 5.09 -6.12 11.32
C VAL A 213 5.74 -7.45 10.94
N ARG A 214 4.90 -8.46 10.75
CA ARG A 214 5.33 -9.84 10.45
C ARG A 214 5.47 -10.11 8.96
N GLY A 215 4.77 -9.35 8.11
CA GLY A 215 4.85 -9.56 6.67
C GLY A 215 4.11 -8.53 5.85
N VAL A 216 4.34 -8.59 4.54
CA VAL A 216 3.73 -7.70 3.56
C VAL A 216 3.10 -8.52 2.43
N LEU A 217 1.85 -8.19 2.12
CA LEU A 217 1.00 -8.87 1.14
C LEU A 217 0.89 -8.03 -0.14
N ASP A 218 0.47 -8.68 -1.23
CA ASP A 218 0.09 -8.08 -2.52
C ASP A 218 1.19 -7.25 -3.23
N TRP A 219 2.17 -7.95 -3.75
CA TRP A 219 3.29 -7.39 -4.52
C TRP A 219 2.97 -7.15 -6.00
N THR A 220 1.70 -7.33 -6.42
CA THR A 220 1.28 -7.19 -7.83
C THR A 220 1.45 -5.77 -8.36
N GLY A 221 1.33 -4.77 -7.51
CA GLY A 221 1.45 -3.34 -7.82
C GLY A 221 2.86 -2.77 -7.79
N ALA A 222 3.88 -3.58 -7.43
CA ALA A 222 5.25 -3.10 -7.27
C ALA A 222 5.82 -2.50 -8.57
N VAL A 223 6.55 -1.39 -8.41
CA VAL A 223 7.13 -0.60 -9.51
C VAL A 223 8.55 -0.14 -9.17
N LEU A 224 9.31 0.28 -10.15
CA LEU A 224 10.48 1.11 -9.94
C LEU A 224 10.04 2.57 -10.01
N GLY A 225 10.12 3.28 -8.88
CA GLY A 225 9.55 4.61 -8.75
C GLY A 225 10.08 5.41 -7.57
N ASP A 226 9.30 6.40 -7.19
CA ASP A 226 9.60 7.32 -6.12
C ASP A 226 9.36 6.67 -4.75
N PRO A 227 10.37 6.58 -3.87
CA PRO A 227 10.21 6.00 -2.53
C PRO A 227 9.17 6.74 -1.66
N ALA A 228 8.86 7.99 -1.97
CA ALA A 228 7.83 8.75 -1.26
C ALA A 228 6.43 8.13 -1.38
N GLU A 229 6.17 7.29 -2.40
CA GLU A 229 4.90 6.57 -2.56
C GLU A 229 4.69 5.53 -1.46
N ASP A 230 5.72 4.79 -1.07
CA ASP A 230 5.62 3.84 0.03
C ASP A 230 5.55 4.54 1.40
N ILE A 231 6.25 5.66 1.56
CA ILE A 231 6.12 6.51 2.77
C ILE A 231 4.69 7.05 2.88
N ALA A 232 4.09 7.47 1.75
CA ALA A 232 2.69 7.90 1.71
C ALA A 232 1.74 6.76 2.09
N GLY A 233 1.95 5.56 1.54
CA GLY A 233 1.18 4.37 1.89
C GLY A 233 1.24 4.06 3.38
N LEU A 234 2.43 4.12 3.98
CA LEU A 234 2.61 3.92 5.42
C LEU A 234 1.94 5.02 6.25
N ALA A 235 1.98 6.28 5.83
CA ALA A 235 1.29 7.36 6.55
C ALA A 235 -0.23 7.10 6.64
N LEU A 236 -0.82 6.50 5.61
CA LEU A 236 -2.23 6.08 5.62
C LEU A 236 -2.48 4.84 6.48
N ALA A 237 -1.51 3.92 6.51
CA ALA A 237 -1.65 2.64 7.20
C ALA A 237 -1.42 2.75 8.71
N VAL A 238 -0.37 3.46 9.14
CA VAL A 238 0.12 3.45 10.52
C VAL A 238 0.27 4.84 11.14
N GLY A 239 -0.11 5.90 10.41
CA GLY A 239 0.02 7.30 10.84
C GLY A 239 1.30 7.99 10.37
N SER A 240 1.22 9.31 10.22
CA SER A 240 2.31 10.16 9.72
C SER A 240 3.57 10.08 10.59
N GLY A 241 3.40 10.09 11.92
CA GLY A 241 4.51 10.02 12.86
C GLY A 241 5.30 8.72 12.73
N ALA A 242 4.62 7.57 12.72
CA ALA A 242 5.21 6.24 12.58
C ALA A 242 5.89 6.07 11.20
N ALA A 243 5.23 6.52 10.13
CA ALA A 243 5.78 6.46 8.77
C ALA A 243 7.08 7.26 8.63
N VAL A 244 7.14 8.48 9.19
CA VAL A 244 8.34 9.31 9.16
C VAL A 244 9.46 8.70 9.99
N ARG A 245 9.17 8.18 11.21
CA ARG A 245 10.19 7.52 12.02
C ARG A 245 10.75 6.29 11.30
N ALA A 246 9.90 5.45 10.71
CA ALA A 246 10.33 4.29 9.93
C ALA A 246 11.20 4.70 8.72
N ALA A 247 10.79 5.72 7.96
CA ALA A 247 11.54 6.21 6.81
C ALA A 247 12.90 6.82 7.23
N THR A 248 12.94 7.59 8.32
CA THR A 248 14.18 8.15 8.86
C THR A 248 15.14 7.05 9.32
N LEU A 249 14.66 6.05 10.04
CA LEU A 249 15.43 4.87 10.44
C LEU A 249 15.91 4.04 9.23
N ALA A 250 15.16 4.04 8.13
CA ALA A 250 15.60 3.45 6.86
C ALA A 250 16.66 4.28 6.13
N GLY A 251 17.01 5.47 6.63
CA GLY A 251 18.01 6.38 6.05
C GLY A 251 17.46 7.32 4.97
N TYR A 252 16.15 7.56 4.93
CA TYR A 252 15.57 8.62 4.11
C TYR A 252 15.70 9.97 4.82
N GLY A 253 16.07 11.01 4.06
CA GLY A 253 16.15 12.38 4.56
C GLY A 253 14.79 13.07 4.65
N ALA A 254 14.78 14.32 5.10
CA ALA A 254 13.55 15.11 5.27
C ALA A 254 12.72 15.23 3.98
N ARG A 255 13.35 15.51 2.84
CA ARG A 255 12.64 15.73 1.56
C ARG A 255 11.74 14.55 1.14
N PRO A 256 12.21 13.29 1.00
CA PRO A 256 11.32 12.18 0.67
C PRO A 256 10.27 11.92 1.76
N CYS A 257 10.57 12.14 3.05
CA CYS A 257 9.60 12.03 4.12
C CYS A 257 8.46 13.06 3.98
N LEU A 258 8.78 14.34 3.86
CA LEU A 258 7.79 15.41 3.68
C LEU A 258 7.00 15.23 2.37
N ARG A 259 7.69 14.85 1.29
CA ARG A 259 7.02 14.54 0.03
C ARG A 259 6.01 13.42 0.19
N GLY A 260 6.37 12.30 0.85
CA GLY A 260 5.45 11.18 1.11
C GLY A 260 4.24 11.61 1.94
N LEU A 261 4.45 12.40 2.98
CA LEU A 261 3.34 12.94 3.77
C LEU A 261 2.38 13.80 2.95
N TRP A 262 2.91 14.69 2.11
CA TRP A 262 2.07 15.54 1.29
C TRP A 262 1.34 14.78 0.18
N LEU A 263 1.95 13.71 -0.37
CA LEU A 263 1.24 12.77 -1.25
C LEU A 263 0.06 12.14 -0.51
N ALA A 264 0.28 11.60 0.70
CA ALA A 264 -0.76 10.99 1.52
C ALA A 264 -1.89 11.99 1.88
N ARG A 265 -1.53 13.22 2.28
CA ARG A 265 -2.49 14.28 2.60
C ARG A 265 -3.37 14.66 1.43
N CYS A 266 -2.79 14.89 0.26
CA CYS A 266 -3.56 15.20 -0.94
C CYS A 266 -4.46 14.01 -1.34
N ASP A 267 -3.91 12.78 -1.33
CA ASP A 267 -4.66 11.56 -1.68
C ASP A 267 -5.87 11.36 -0.76
N THR A 268 -5.73 11.61 0.55
CA THR A 268 -6.86 11.45 1.49
C THR A 268 -7.97 12.47 1.26
N VAL A 269 -7.63 13.70 0.95
CA VAL A 269 -8.61 14.77 0.63
C VAL A 269 -9.37 14.41 -0.66
N LEU A 270 -8.64 13.99 -1.71
CA LEU A 270 -9.24 13.59 -2.98
C LEU A 270 -10.15 12.37 -2.79
N ARG A 271 -9.66 11.34 -2.10
CA ARG A 271 -10.42 10.10 -1.88
C ARG A 271 -11.67 10.33 -1.04
N LEU A 272 -11.57 11.11 0.04
CA LEU A 272 -12.74 11.42 0.87
C LEU A 272 -13.81 12.18 0.06
N ALA A 273 -13.39 13.08 -0.84
CA ALA A 273 -14.34 13.78 -1.72
C ALA A 273 -15.03 12.82 -2.71
N GLU A 274 -14.30 11.86 -3.29
CA GLU A 274 -14.86 10.82 -4.18
C GLU A 274 -15.87 9.94 -3.40
N ASP A 275 -15.52 9.48 -2.21
CA ASP A 275 -16.36 8.61 -1.39
C ASP A 275 -17.62 9.37 -0.89
N LEU A 276 -17.50 10.68 -0.61
CA LEU A 276 -18.64 11.54 -0.28
C LEU A 276 -19.61 11.70 -1.46
N ASP A 277 -19.07 11.92 -2.67
CA ASP A 277 -19.86 12.03 -3.90
C ASP A 277 -20.60 10.71 -4.22
N ALA A 278 -19.91 9.57 -4.07
CA ALA A 278 -20.50 8.25 -4.26
C ALA A 278 -21.68 7.99 -3.30
N ARG A 279 -21.61 8.47 -2.06
CA ARG A 279 -22.71 8.39 -1.07
C ARG A 279 -23.90 9.25 -1.41
N THR A 280 -23.72 10.40 -2.04
CA THR A 280 -24.84 11.25 -2.45
C THR A 280 -25.62 10.64 -3.60
N ALA A 281 -24.99 9.75 -4.37
CA ALA A 281 -25.57 9.07 -5.54
C ALA A 281 -26.17 7.68 -5.23
N GLY A 282 -25.98 7.12 -4.02
CA GLY A 282 -26.38 5.75 -3.68
C GLY A 282 -26.95 5.58 -2.25
N PRO A 283 -27.17 4.31 -1.81
CA PRO A 283 -27.62 4.02 -0.45
C PRO A 283 -26.69 4.59 0.61
N ARG A 284 -27.27 5.23 1.63
CA ARG A 284 -26.50 5.86 2.73
C ARG A 284 -25.98 4.81 3.71
N ASP A 285 -24.83 4.23 3.44
CA ASP A 285 -24.09 3.44 4.41
C ASP A 285 -23.23 4.37 5.27
N ALA A 286 -23.57 4.50 6.57
CA ALA A 286 -22.84 5.36 7.50
C ALA A 286 -21.40 4.86 7.74
N GLU A 287 -21.15 3.57 7.59
CA GLU A 287 -19.84 2.95 7.80
C GLU A 287 -18.89 3.19 6.61
N ALA A 288 -19.40 3.50 5.42
CA ALA A 288 -18.60 3.66 4.20
C ALA A 288 -17.51 4.75 4.31
N LEU A 289 -17.68 5.79 5.15
CA LEU A 289 -16.68 6.83 5.36
C LEU A 289 -15.76 6.60 6.57
N THR A 290 -15.95 5.54 7.34
CA THR A 290 -15.13 5.30 8.55
C THR A 290 -13.66 5.13 8.19
N LEU A 291 -13.34 4.25 7.25
CA LEU A 291 -11.97 4.03 6.81
C LEU A 291 -11.34 5.25 6.10
N PRO A 292 -12.02 5.95 5.17
CA PRO A 292 -11.52 7.20 4.60
C PRO A 292 -11.21 8.28 5.66
N ARG A 293 -12.07 8.47 6.66
CA ARG A 293 -11.85 9.42 7.76
C ARG A 293 -10.67 9.01 8.65
N THR A 294 -10.53 7.73 8.96
CA THR A 294 -9.39 7.20 9.72
C THR A 294 -8.07 7.47 8.98
N ARG A 295 -8.03 7.19 7.69
CA ARG A 295 -6.84 7.45 6.84
C ARG A 295 -6.53 8.94 6.74
N LEU A 296 -7.57 9.80 6.62
CA LEU A 296 -7.40 11.25 6.69
C LEU A 296 -6.76 11.66 8.02
N GLY A 297 -7.31 11.23 9.16
CA GLY A 297 -6.77 11.52 10.49
C GLY A 297 -5.29 11.13 10.59
N ARG A 298 -4.93 9.92 10.20
CA ARG A 298 -3.54 9.40 10.20
C ARG A 298 -2.60 10.23 9.32
N ALA A 299 -3.02 10.61 8.10
CA ALA A 299 -2.20 11.42 7.19
C ALA A 299 -1.98 12.86 7.68
N TRP A 300 -2.91 13.38 8.50
CA TRP A 300 -2.88 14.76 8.98
C TRP A 300 -2.47 14.88 10.44
N GLU A 301 -1.90 13.82 11.03
CA GLU A 301 -1.21 13.93 12.33
C GLU A 301 -0.05 14.91 12.24
N ALA A 302 0.10 15.78 13.26
CA ALA A 302 1.24 16.69 13.34
C ALA A 302 2.53 15.93 13.61
N ILE A 303 3.60 16.27 12.90
CA ILE A 303 4.92 15.66 13.09
C ILE A 303 5.96 16.70 13.51
N LEU A 304 6.97 16.26 14.25
CA LEU A 304 8.05 17.13 14.74
C LEU A 304 8.87 17.72 13.58
N LEU A 305 9.04 17.00 12.49
CA LEU A 305 9.80 17.42 11.31
C LEU A 305 9.26 18.71 10.67
N GLU A 306 7.94 18.91 10.68
CA GLU A 306 7.29 20.12 10.15
C GLU A 306 7.61 21.34 10.99
N ARG A 307 7.63 21.20 12.31
CA ARG A 307 7.96 22.29 13.25
C ARG A 307 9.38 22.80 13.08
N VAL A 308 10.32 21.91 12.77
CA VAL A 308 11.74 22.29 12.54
C VAL A 308 11.91 23.06 11.24
N THR A 309 11.09 22.79 10.21
CA THR A 309 11.13 23.54 8.95
C THR A 309 10.50 24.93 9.08
N GLU A 310 9.45 25.08 9.89
CA GLU A 310 8.83 26.39 10.19
C GLU A 310 9.79 27.33 10.94
N PHE A 311 10.57 26.83 11.91
CA PHE A 311 11.56 27.63 12.64
C PHE A 311 12.73 28.14 11.77
N ARG A 312 13.07 27.48 10.66
CA ARG A 312 14.14 27.96 9.76
C ARG A 312 13.69 29.07 8.84
N GLU A 313 12.42 29.18 8.50
CA GLU A 313 11.87 30.25 7.67
C GLU A 313 11.73 31.57 8.47
N GLU A 314 11.49 31.52 9.79
CA GLU A 314 11.41 32.69 10.66
C GLU A 314 12.79 33.33 10.97
N ASP A 315 13.88 32.55 10.96
CA ASP A 315 15.23 33.01 11.23
C ASP A 315 15.94 33.68 10.02
N GLU A 316 15.40 33.52 8.79
CA GLU A 316 15.96 34.18 7.59
C GLU A 316 15.43 35.59 7.35
N ASP A 317 14.37 36.03 8.01
CA ASP A 317 13.80 37.38 7.98
C ASP A 317 14.35 38.26 9.13
N GLY A 318 15.63 38.15 9.47
CA GLY A 318 16.32 39.02 10.43
C GLY A 318 16.40 40.45 9.89
N PRO A 319 16.30 41.50 10.75
CA PRO A 319 16.14 42.87 10.32
C PRO A 319 17.37 43.39 9.58
N ASP A 320 17.12 43.92 8.36
CA ASP A 320 18.06 44.79 7.66
C ASP A 320 18.51 45.91 8.59
N GLU A 321 19.69 45.82 9.10
CA GLU A 321 20.36 46.88 9.85
C GLU A 321 20.72 48.01 8.87
N LYS A 322 19.84 49.03 8.82
CA LYS A 322 20.18 50.32 8.23
C LYS A 322 21.12 51.06 9.18
N ALA A 323 22.36 51.24 8.78
CA ALA A 323 23.24 52.31 9.23
C ALA A 323 23.96 52.95 8.04
#